data_dcc20d65f8f07f18f46e28e43414d3a6
#
_entry.id   dcc20d65f8f07f18f46e28e43414d3a6
#
_cell.length_a   1.000
_cell.length_b   1.000
_cell.length_c   1.000
_cell.angle_alpha   90.00
_cell.angle_beta   90.00
_cell.angle_gamma   90.00
#
_symmetry.space_group_name_H-M   'P 1'
#
loop_
_entity.id
_entity.type
_entity.pdbx_description
1 polymer ?
#
loop_
_entity_poly.entity_id
_entity_poly.type
_entity_poly.pdbx_seq_one_letter_code
_entity_poly.pdbx_strand_id
1 'polypeptide(L)'
;GKAKYALAAEPSLSMIMTKKPGTKVVVDIQEEWKKAFAGASYPQASLIVNAEFLKKHPEYVKAFLANVKESSEWVKENPQKAAEYASQIAALPPPPILSKAIPKLNIAFVEAEKARPAVEAYLKVLAETDPKFIGGSLPDDAFYYKAK
;
A
#
# COMPACT_ATOMS: atom_id res chain seq x y z
N GLY A 1 28.19 -0.43 -0.19
CA GLY A 1 27.35 -0.86 0.91
C GLY A 1 28.00 -1.94 1.73
N LYS A 2 27.74 -1.93 3.02
CA LYS A 2 28.28 -2.93 3.96
C LYS A 2 27.42 -4.21 4.03
N ALA A 3 26.18 -4.17 3.56
CA ALA A 3 25.25 -5.31 3.58
C ALA A 3 25.17 -6.02 2.23
N LYS A 4 25.19 -7.37 2.26
CA LYS A 4 25.01 -8.22 1.09
C LYS A 4 23.53 -8.29 0.66
N TYR A 5 22.63 -8.26 1.62
CA TYR A 5 21.19 -8.28 1.42
C TYR A 5 20.53 -7.08 2.11
N ALA A 6 19.45 -6.59 1.55
CA ALA A 6 18.65 -5.51 2.15
C ALA A 6 17.17 -5.72 1.79
N LEU A 7 16.28 -5.36 2.71
CA LEU A 7 14.86 -5.18 2.46
C LEU A 7 14.63 -3.79 1.92
N ALA A 8 13.94 -3.64 0.81
CA ALA A 8 13.60 -2.36 0.22
C ALA A 8 12.22 -2.42 -0.43
N ALA A 9 11.42 -1.37 -0.22
CA ALA A 9 10.16 -1.17 -0.93
C ALA A 9 10.35 -0.21 -2.12
N GLU A 10 9.42 -0.23 -3.07
CA GLU A 10 9.34 0.82 -4.09
C GLU A 10 8.91 2.16 -3.47
N PRO A 11 9.36 3.30 -3.93
CA PRO A 11 10.26 3.52 -5.07
C PRO A 11 11.77 3.42 -4.72
N SER A 12 12.12 3.14 -3.45
CA SER A 12 13.51 3.06 -3.00
C SER A 12 14.30 1.94 -3.70
N LEU A 13 13.64 0.81 -3.96
CA LEU A 13 14.25 -0.30 -4.71
C LEU A 13 14.67 0.14 -6.12
N SER A 14 13.78 0.78 -6.87
CA SER A 14 14.07 1.31 -8.20
C SER A 14 15.22 2.32 -8.19
N MET A 15 15.31 3.17 -7.15
CA MET A 15 16.41 4.11 -6.97
C MET A 15 17.73 3.40 -6.68
N ILE A 16 17.73 2.37 -5.84
CA ILE A 16 18.93 1.55 -5.54
C ILE A 16 19.42 0.86 -6.83
N MET A 17 18.53 0.22 -7.56
CA MET A 17 18.88 -0.48 -8.81
C MET A 17 19.44 0.48 -9.87
N THR A 18 18.93 1.73 -9.92
CA THR A 18 19.47 2.76 -10.82
C THR A 18 20.89 3.19 -10.41
N LYS A 19 21.13 3.37 -9.10
CA LYS A 19 22.44 3.81 -8.57
C LYS A 19 23.49 2.70 -8.50
N LYS A 20 23.06 1.44 -8.44
CA LYS A 20 23.93 0.27 -8.31
C LYS A 20 23.53 -0.79 -9.34
N PRO A 21 23.99 -0.67 -10.59
CA PRO A 21 23.81 -1.70 -11.59
C PRO A 21 24.33 -3.05 -11.10
N GLY A 22 23.57 -4.13 -11.35
CA GLY A 22 23.88 -5.46 -10.83
C GLY A 22 23.16 -5.85 -9.53
N THR A 23 22.46 -4.90 -8.87
CA THR A 23 21.52 -5.26 -7.80
C THR A 23 20.40 -6.12 -8.36
N LYS A 24 20.07 -7.22 -7.66
CA LYS A 24 19.02 -8.16 -8.09
C LYS A 24 17.99 -8.30 -6.96
N VAL A 25 16.73 -8.40 -7.32
CA VAL A 25 15.66 -8.86 -6.43
C VAL A 25 15.80 -10.38 -6.30
N VAL A 26 16.04 -10.86 -5.10
CA VAL A 26 16.22 -12.30 -4.81
C VAL A 26 14.95 -12.93 -4.22
N VAL A 27 14.10 -12.11 -3.59
CA VAL A 27 12.82 -12.51 -3.01
C VAL A 27 11.82 -11.37 -3.23
N ASP A 28 10.66 -11.67 -3.77
CA ASP A 28 9.49 -10.80 -3.79
C ASP A 28 8.55 -11.22 -2.64
N ILE A 29 8.42 -10.35 -1.64
CA ILE A 29 7.66 -10.67 -0.43
C ILE A 29 6.16 -10.81 -0.72
N GLN A 30 5.60 -10.04 -1.67
CA GLN A 30 4.20 -10.20 -2.05
C GLN A 30 3.94 -11.56 -2.71
N GLU A 31 4.86 -12.01 -3.56
CA GLU A 31 4.72 -13.32 -4.21
C GLU A 31 4.89 -14.47 -3.21
N GLU A 32 5.83 -14.37 -2.26
CA GLU A 32 5.96 -15.37 -1.20
C GLU A 32 4.74 -15.38 -0.27
N TRP A 33 4.19 -14.21 0.05
CA TRP A 33 2.96 -14.11 0.82
C TRP A 33 1.78 -14.78 0.11
N LYS A 34 1.58 -14.52 -1.19
CA LYS A 34 0.53 -15.17 -1.99
C LYS A 34 0.62 -16.70 -1.94
N LYS A 35 1.84 -17.26 -1.99
CA LYS A 35 2.05 -18.71 -1.87
C LYS A 35 1.61 -19.24 -0.49
N ALA A 36 1.93 -18.50 0.58
CA ALA A 36 1.60 -18.90 1.94
C ALA A 36 0.11 -18.72 2.29
N PHE A 37 -0.60 -17.76 1.65
CA PHE A 37 -1.96 -17.34 1.99
C PHE A 37 -2.94 -17.46 0.83
N ALA A 38 -2.93 -18.60 0.13
CA ALA A 38 -3.91 -18.97 -0.90
C ALA A 38 -4.16 -17.89 -1.99
N GLY A 39 -3.11 -17.19 -2.41
CA GLY A 39 -3.18 -16.18 -3.44
C GLY A 39 -3.57 -14.77 -2.95
N ALA A 40 -3.84 -14.59 -1.66
CA ALA A 40 -4.14 -13.26 -1.10
C ALA A 40 -2.89 -12.37 -1.07
N SER A 41 -3.06 -11.08 -1.38
CA SER A 41 -2.02 -10.08 -1.12
C SER A 41 -2.18 -9.52 0.30
N TYR A 42 -1.07 -9.07 0.93
CA TYR A 42 -1.19 -8.32 2.18
C TYR A 42 -1.25 -6.82 1.89
N PRO A 43 -2.09 -6.06 2.64
CA PRO A 43 -2.15 -4.62 2.51
C PRO A 43 -0.95 -3.97 3.19
N GLN A 44 -0.24 -3.08 2.48
CA GLN A 44 0.87 -2.31 3.04
C GLN A 44 0.43 -0.93 3.55
N ALA A 45 -0.66 -0.41 3.00
CA ALA A 45 -1.21 0.88 3.37
C ALA A 45 -2.74 0.81 3.42
N SER A 46 -3.32 1.56 4.34
CA SER A 46 -4.77 1.68 4.48
C SER A 46 -5.15 3.14 4.70
N LEU A 47 -6.29 3.54 4.15
CA LEU A 47 -6.91 4.80 4.50
C LEU A 47 -7.70 4.59 5.80
N ILE A 48 -7.49 5.48 6.75
CA ILE A 48 -8.24 5.51 8.00
C ILE A 48 -8.97 6.84 8.12
N VAL A 49 -10.14 6.81 8.72
CA VAL A 49 -10.95 8.00 9.01
C VAL A 49 -11.32 8.04 10.48
N ASN A 50 -11.27 9.22 11.07
CA ASN A 50 -11.77 9.40 12.42
C ASN A 50 -13.28 9.15 12.45
N ALA A 51 -13.76 8.35 13.41
CA ALA A 51 -15.18 7.94 13.52
C ALA A 51 -16.15 9.12 13.70
N GLU A 52 -15.77 10.14 14.49
CA GLU A 52 -16.59 11.32 14.67
C GLU A 52 -16.64 12.20 13.42
N PHE A 53 -15.53 12.27 12.66
CA PHE A 53 -15.50 12.95 11.37
C PHE A 53 -16.42 12.24 10.37
N LEU A 54 -16.31 10.92 10.25
CA LEU A 54 -17.18 10.12 9.38
C LEU A 54 -18.66 10.34 9.70
N LYS A 55 -19.01 10.37 11.00
CA LYS A 55 -20.38 10.57 11.46
C LYS A 55 -20.95 11.95 11.08
N LYS A 56 -20.10 12.98 11.12
CA LYS A 56 -20.48 14.36 10.80
C LYS A 56 -20.46 14.65 9.30
N HIS A 57 -19.62 13.96 8.53
CA HIS A 57 -19.35 14.26 7.12
C HIS A 57 -19.36 13.00 6.24
N PRO A 58 -20.41 12.15 6.27
CA PRO A 58 -20.41 10.88 5.54
C PRO A 58 -20.30 11.07 4.03
N GLU A 59 -20.96 12.07 3.46
CA GLU A 59 -20.93 12.35 2.02
C GLU A 59 -19.54 12.83 1.56
N TYR A 60 -18.83 13.57 2.40
CA TYR A 60 -17.45 13.96 2.11
C TYR A 60 -16.54 12.74 2.04
N VAL A 61 -16.64 11.82 3.00
CA VAL A 61 -15.83 10.59 3.00
C VAL A 61 -16.14 9.74 1.78
N LYS A 62 -17.43 9.60 1.42
CA LYS A 62 -17.85 8.87 0.23
C LYS A 62 -17.27 9.46 -1.05
N ALA A 63 -17.38 10.78 -1.23
CA ALA A 63 -16.80 11.47 -2.39
C ALA A 63 -15.27 11.36 -2.43
N PHE A 64 -14.61 11.48 -1.28
CA PHE A 64 -13.16 11.31 -1.17
C PHE A 64 -12.72 9.92 -1.59
N LEU A 65 -13.39 8.86 -1.13
CA LEU A 65 -13.08 7.48 -1.50
C LEU A 65 -13.30 7.21 -2.98
N ALA A 66 -14.35 7.79 -3.59
CA ALA A 66 -14.59 7.70 -5.03
C ALA A 66 -13.42 8.33 -5.82
N ASN A 67 -12.97 9.51 -5.42
CA ASN A 67 -11.83 10.19 -6.04
C ASN A 67 -10.51 9.41 -5.85
N VAL A 68 -10.28 8.81 -4.69
CA VAL A 68 -9.10 7.96 -4.45
C VAL A 68 -9.11 6.73 -5.36
N LYS A 69 -10.28 6.10 -5.54
CA LYS A 69 -10.44 4.97 -6.46
C LYS A 69 -10.08 5.36 -7.88
N GLU A 70 -10.71 6.42 -8.41
CA GLU A 70 -10.46 6.93 -9.76
C GLU A 70 -8.98 7.33 -9.94
N SER A 71 -8.41 8.06 -8.98
CA SER A 71 -6.99 8.45 -9.01
C SER A 71 -6.05 7.24 -9.00
N SER A 72 -6.38 6.19 -8.25
CA SER A 72 -5.58 4.96 -8.20
C SER A 72 -5.56 4.23 -9.55
N GLU A 73 -6.66 4.24 -10.27
CA GLU A 73 -6.77 3.68 -11.62
C GLU A 73 -6.00 4.54 -12.62
N TRP A 74 -6.22 5.86 -12.57
CA TRP A 74 -5.53 6.82 -13.45
C TRP A 74 -4.00 6.76 -13.32
N VAL A 75 -3.47 6.65 -12.11
CA VAL A 75 -2.01 6.55 -11.84
C VAL A 75 -1.40 5.34 -12.55
N LYS A 76 -2.08 4.21 -12.58
CA LYS A 76 -1.61 3.00 -13.27
C LYS A 76 -1.56 3.17 -14.77
N GLU A 77 -2.54 3.87 -15.33
CA GLU A 77 -2.64 4.14 -16.77
C GLU A 77 -1.71 5.26 -17.23
N ASN A 78 -1.34 6.18 -16.32
CA ASN A 78 -0.56 7.39 -16.63
C ASN A 78 0.70 7.54 -15.77
N PRO A 79 1.59 6.52 -15.67
CA PRO A 79 2.70 6.52 -14.72
C PRO A 79 3.69 7.68 -14.92
N GLN A 80 3.89 8.17 -16.15
CA GLN A 80 4.77 9.31 -16.44
C GLN A 80 4.21 10.60 -15.86
N LYS A 81 2.95 10.94 -16.17
CA LYS A 81 2.28 12.14 -15.65
C LYS A 81 2.11 12.07 -14.14
N ALA A 82 1.77 10.88 -13.61
CA ALA A 82 1.66 10.68 -12.17
C ALA A 82 3.00 10.96 -11.47
N ALA A 83 4.11 10.52 -12.03
CA ALA A 83 5.44 10.79 -11.50
C ALA A 83 5.79 12.29 -11.55
N GLU A 84 5.44 13.00 -12.63
CA GLU A 84 5.63 14.44 -12.75
C GLU A 84 4.84 15.21 -11.69
N TYR A 85 3.54 14.91 -11.52
CA TYR A 85 2.71 15.55 -10.50
C TYR A 85 3.17 15.23 -9.07
N ALA A 86 3.49 13.98 -8.80
CA ALA A 86 3.94 13.57 -7.48
C ALA A 86 5.25 14.26 -7.07
N SER A 87 6.18 14.46 -7.99
CA SER A 87 7.44 15.15 -7.72
C SER A 87 7.30 16.65 -7.46
N GLN A 88 6.16 17.26 -7.83
CA GLN A 88 5.85 18.67 -7.53
C GLN A 88 5.32 18.87 -6.11
N ILE A 89 4.70 17.83 -5.53
CA ILE A 89 3.99 17.92 -4.25
C ILE A 89 4.73 17.22 -3.10
N ALA A 90 5.71 16.39 -3.38
CA ALA A 90 6.45 15.64 -2.38
C ALA A 90 7.91 15.42 -2.79
N ALA A 91 8.79 15.26 -1.78
CA ALA A 91 10.19 14.91 -1.97
C ALA A 91 10.33 13.43 -2.37
N LEU A 92 10.03 13.11 -3.62
CA LEU A 92 10.07 11.78 -4.21
C LEU A 92 11.27 11.63 -5.16
N PRO A 93 11.62 10.40 -5.56
CA PRO A 93 12.61 10.20 -6.62
C PRO A 93 12.26 10.96 -7.89
N PRO A 94 13.26 11.33 -8.72
CA PRO A 94 13.02 12.00 -10.00
C PRO A 94 11.99 11.27 -10.87
N PRO A 95 11.16 12.00 -11.65
CA PRO A 95 10.08 11.42 -12.47
C PRO A 95 10.48 10.22 -13.32
N PRO A 96 11.69 10.17 -13.96
CA PRO A 96 12.09 8.99 -14.74
C PRO A 96 12.31 7.71 -13.91
N ILE A 97 12.62 7.85 -12.63
CA ILE A 97 12.75 6.71 -11.71
C ILE A 97 11.36 6.33 -11.17
N LEU A 98 10.60 7.34 -10.74
CA LEU A 98 9.28 7.14 -10.16
C LEU A 98 8.29 6.53 -11.16
N SER A 99 8.29 6.96 -12.41
CA SER A 99 7.43 6.39 -13.45
C SER A 99 7.68 4.90 -13.70
N LYS A 100 8.92 4.44 -13.55
CA LYS A 100 9.28 3.02 -13.62
C LYS A 100 8.92 2.23 -12.36
N ALA A 101 8.84 2.92 -11.22
CA ALA A 101 8.47 2.31 -9.94
C ALA A 101 6.94 2.15 -9.80
N ILE A 102 6.14 3.10 -10.32
CA ILE A 102 4.68 3.12 -10.19
C ILE A 102 4.03 1.77 -10.54
N PRO A 103 4.33 1.10 -11.68
CA PRO A 103 3.73 -0.19 -11.99
C PRO A 103 4.04 -1.31 -10.98
N LYS A 104 5.10 -1.13 -10.17
CA LYS A 104 5.56 -2.11 -9.17
C LYS A 104 5.07 -1.79 -7.75
N LEU A 105 4.42 -0.63 -7.55
CA LEU A 105 3.89 -0.22 -6.25
C LEU A 105 2.66 -1.03 -5.81
N ASN A 106 2.10 -1.86 -6.69
CA ASN A 106 0.87 -2.62 -6.42
C ASN A 106 -0.30 -1.74 -5.94
N ILE A 107 -0.40 -0.51 -6.47
CA ILE A 107 -1.48 0.42 -6.13
C ILE A 107 -2.83 -0.21 -6.51
N ALA A 108 -3.71 -0.38 -5.52
CA ALA A 108 -5.06 -0.85 -5.73
C ALA A 108 -5.99 -0.24 -4.68
N PHE A 109 -7.14 0.26 -5.12
CA PHE A 109 -8.21 0.62 -4.21
C PHE A 109 -9.07 -0.63 -3.94
N VAL A 110 -9.14 -1.03 -2.69
CA VAL A 110 -9.99 -2.15 -2.25
C VAL A 110 -10.88 -1.64 -1.12
N GLU A 111 -12.19 -1.80 -1.27
CA GLU A 111 -13.16 -1.45 -0.25
C GLU A 111 -12.92 -2.22 1.05
N ALA A 112 -13.12 -1.58 2.20
CA ALA A 112 -12.76 -2.14 3.50
C ALA A 112 -13.39 -3.52 3.78
N GLU A 113 -14.65 -3.73 3.40
CA GLU A 113 -15.31 -5.03 3.58
C GLU A 113 -14.66 -6.12 2.72
N LYS A 114 -14.27 -5.80 1.49
CA LYS A 114 -13.56 -6.73 0.59
C LYS A 114 -12.12 -6.96 1.01
N ALA A 115 -11.47 -5.95 1.57
CA ALA A 115 -10.09 -6.03 2.08
C ALA A 115 -9.98 -6.78 3.41
N ARG A 116 -11.06 -6.85 4.18
CA ARG A 116 -11.10 -7.39 5.56
C ARG A 116 -10.39 -8.75 5.71
N PRO A 117 -10.65 -9.78 4.88
CA PRO A 117 -9.99 -11.08 5.04
C PRO A 117 -8.46 -10.98 4.92
N ALA A 118 -7.96 -10.16 3.98
CA ALA A 118 -6.53 -9.95 3.78
C ALA A 118 -5.92 -9.14 4.94
N VAL A 119 -6.62 -8.11 5.42
CA VAL A 119 -6.22 -7.31 6.58
C VAL A 119 -6.13 -8.18 7.83
N GLU A 120 -7.16 -8.99 8.12
CA GLU A 120 -7.18 -9.87 9.28
C GLU A 120 -6.09 -10.94 9.22
N ALA A 121 -5.84 -11.53 8.05
CA ALA A 121 -4.75 -12.49 7.86
C ALA A 121 -3.39 -11.86 8.17
N TYR A 122 -3.16 -10.63 7.68
CA TYR A 122 -1.93 -9.89 7.95
C TYR A 122 -1.79 -9.52 9.43
N LEU A 123 -2.85 -9.02 10.05
CA LEU A 123 -2.85 -8.67 11.48
C LEU A 123 -2.63 -9.90 12.38
N LYS A 124 -3.15 -11.08 12.01
CA LYS A 124 -2.90 -12.34 12.74
C LYS A 124 -1.41 -12.68 12.75
N VAL A 125 -0.74 -12.60 11.61
CA VAL A 125 0.71 -12.85 11.53
C VAL A 125 1.51 -11.85 12.37
N LEU A 126 1.11 -10.57 12.37
CA LEU A 126 1.73 -9.58 13.25
C LEU A 126 1.51 -9.90 14.73
N ALA A 127 0.29 -10.32 15.11
CA ALA A 127 -0.05 -10.68 16.47
C ALA A 127 0.71 -11.93 16.98
N GLU A 128 0.98 -12.88 16.10
CA GLU A 128 1.82 -14.06 16.43
C GLU A 128 3.26 -13.65 16.76
N THR A 129 3.75 -12.56 16.17
CA THR A 129 5.09 -12.03 16.48
C THR A 129 5.08 -11.22 17.78
N ASP A 130 4.20 -10.26 17.91
CA ASP A 130 3.91 -9.48 19.12
C ASP A 130 2.49 -8.90 19.05
N PRO A 131 1.56 -9.31 19.95
CA PRO A 131 0.21 -8.76 19.99
C PRO A 131 0.14 -7.24 20.10
N LYS A 132 1.17 -6.59 20.64
CA LYS A 132 1.23 -5.12 20.74
C LYS A 132 1.25 -4.43 19.38
N PHE A 133 1.73 -5.07 18.33
CA PHE A 133 1.72 -4.51 16.97
C PHE A 133 0.31 -4.21 16.46
N ILE A 134 -0.70 -4.88 16.99
CA ILE A 134 -2.10 -4.72 16.60
C ILE A 134 -2.97 -4.14 17.73
N GLY A 135 -2.36 -3.60 18.80
CA GLY A 135 -3.10 -3.08 19.96
C GLY A 135 -3.66 -4.15 20.89
N GLY A 136 -3.17 -5.39 20.81
CA GLY A 136 -3.51 -6.51 21.70
C GLY A 136 -4.59 -7.45 21.19
N SER A 137 -5.47 -7.01 20.29
CA SER A 137 -6.54 -7.84 19.69
C SER A 137 -6.84 -7.44 18.26
N LEU A 138 -7.42 -8.36 17.51
CA LEU A 138 -7.95 -8.04 16.18
C LEU A 138 -9.06 -7.01 16.26
N PRO A 139 -9.18 -6.10 15.28
CA PRO A 139 -10.24 -5.12 15.24
C PRO A 139 -11.62 -5.76 15.09
N ASP A 140 -12.63 -5.11 15.66
CA ASP A 140 -14.03 -5.51 15.55
C ASP A 140 -14.68 -5.05 14.22
N ASP A 141 -15.97 -5.32 14.07
CA ASP A 141 -16.72 -4.96 12.86
C ASP A 141 -16.81 -3.44 12.63
N ALA A 142 -16.73 -2.63 13.68
CA ALA A 142 -16.84 -1.17 13.59
C ALA A 142 -15.57 -0.54 12.99
N PHE A 143 -14.46 -1.26 12.99
CA PHE A 143 -13.20 -0.84 12.35
C PHE A 143 -13.31 -0.75 10.83
N TYR A 144 -14.15 -1.58 10.21
CA TYR A 144 -14.25 -1.66 8.77
C TYR A 144 -15.37 -0.76 8.25
N TYR A 145 -14.98 0.25 7.45
CA TYR A 145 -15.93 1.15 6.82
C TYR A 145 -16.89 0.38 5.91
N LYS A 146 -18.20 0.60 6.10
CA LYS A 146 -19.29 0.07 5.27
C LYS A 146 -19.88 1.21 4.46
N ALA A 147 -19.73 1.15 3.15
CA ALA A 147 -20.40 2.08 2.26
C ALA A 147 -21.92 1.84 2.33
N LYS A 148 -22.67 2.89 2.71
CA LYS A 148 -24.14 2.89 2.67
C LYS A 148 -24.61 3.40 1.32
#